data_47db1d366585a1e82725ed06277affa2
#
_entry.id   47db1d366585a1e82725ed06277affa2
#
_cell.length_a   1.000
_cell.length_b   1.000
_cell.length_c   1.000
_cell.angle_alpha   90.00
_cell.angle_beta   90.00
_cell.angle_gamma   90.00
#
_symmetry.space_group_name_H-M   'P 1'
#
loop_
_entity.id
_entity.type
_entity.pdbx_description
1 polymer ?
#
loop_
_entity_poly.entity_id
_entity_poly.type
_entity_poly.pdbx_seq_one_letter_code
_entity_poly.pdbx_strand_id
1 'polypeptide(L)'
;MFGSNKNTKVIEDESMKDKSKFVVVGFTVMIISFIALVVGEIYTSLQLSKQAKLIAGSGGIKEESENIVMEMAKSGKEVNRSTYEYIKETSKFMSPTEFQNFKNSISGMATKFNVQINSLNEGKAENLGKIYAINYVEYQFLSTFENLTFLKKEIAESNFKINIVEESIVRENPTSDKVIANGKIGVYVFPGKERLLKDKAGIIEMFKKEEENEAKKAEEVNLDENQKADDNQ
;
A
#
# COMPACT_ATOMS: atom_id res chain seq x y z
N MET A 1 17.77 -63.56 -3.25
CA MET A 1 18.83 -62.70 -2.68
C MET A 1 18.61 -61.30 -3.20
N PHE A 2 17.96 -60.43 -2.42
CA PHE A 2 17.83 -59.02 -2.75
C PHE A 2 18.52 -58.23 -1.63
N GLY A 3 19.69 -57.68 -1.95
CA GLY A 3 20.44 -56.79 -1.07
C GLY A 3 19.77 -55.38 -1.03
N SER A 4 19.19 -55.05 0.07
CA SER A 4 18.60 -53.75 0.32
C SER A 4 19.67 -52.67 0.40
N ASN A 5 19.60 -51.71 -0.50
CA ASN A 5 20.50 -50.56 -0.59
C ASN A 5 20.14 -49.55 0.50
N LYS A 6 20.63 -49.74 1.73
CA LYS A 6 20.43 -48.81 2.88
C LYS A 6 21.35 -47.58 2.85
N ASN A 7 22.32 -47.52 1.96
CA ASN A 7 23.33 -46.47 1.97
C ASN A 7 22.91 -45.18 1.23
N THR A 8 21.91 -45.25 0.34
CA THR A 8 21.48 -44.06 -0.44
C THR A 8 20.66 -43.06 0.40
N LYS A 9 19.87 -43.54 1.37
CA LYS A 9 19.06 -42.62 2.23
C LYS A 9 19.89 -41.84 3.24
N VAL A 10 20.98 -42.38 3.72
CA VAL A 10 21.85 -41.68 4.72
C VAL A 10 22.61 -40.53 4.07
N ILE A 11 23.03 -40.67 2.82
CA ILE A 11 23.78 -39.64 2.09
C ILE A 11 22.88 -38.44 1.72
N GLU A 12 21.60 -38.68 1.37
CA GLU A 12 20.64 -37.58 1.11
C GLU A 12 20.28 -36.78 2.37
N ASP A 13 20.16 -37.43 3.52
CA ASP A 13 19.82 -36.77 4.79
C ASP A 13 20.99 -35.93 5.33
N GLU A 14 22.23 -36.34 5.16
CA GLU A 14 23.40 -35.51 5.51
C GLU A 14 23.56 -34.31 4.57
N SER A 15 23.32 -34.49 3.27
CA SER A 15 23.36 -33.41 2.29
C SER A 15 22.29 -32.33 2.55
N MET A 16 21.09 -32.72 2.99
CA MET A 16 20.04 -31.76 3.40
C MET A 16 20.33 -31.03 4.69
N LYS A 17 20.94 -31.73 5.68
CA LYS A 17 21.36 -31.12 6.94
C LYS A 17 22.46 -30.08 6.76
N ASP A 18 23.40 -30.31 5.86
CA ASP A 18 24.46 -29.33 5.59
C ASP A 18 23.95 -28.12 4.82
N LYS A 19 23.05 -28.31 3.83
CA LYS A 19 22.40 -27.18 3.15
C LYS A 19 21.60 -26.32 4.11
N SER A 20 20.90 -26.90 5.09
CA SER A 20 20.17 -26.18 6.14
C SER A 20 21.11 -25.36 7.00
N LYS A 21 22.28 -25.88 7.38
CA LYS A 21 23.30 -25.16 8.16
C LYS A 21 23.87 -23.96 7.39
N PHE A 22 24.14 -24.12 6.08
CA PHE A 22 24.62 -23.00 5.24
C PHE A 22 23.60 -21.89 5.10
N VAL A 23 22.30 -22.21 4.99
CA VAL A 23 21.23 -21.22 4.95
C VAL A 23 21.13 -20.48 6.28
N VAL A 24 21.19 -21.18 7.41
CA VAL A 24 21.15 -20.55 8.75
C VAL A 24 22.37 -19.66 8.98
N VAL A 25 23.57 -20.12 8.63
CA VAL A 25 24.79 -19.32 8.75
C VAL A 25 24.73 -18.09 7.84
N GLY A 26 24.28 -18.22 6.59
CA GLY A 26 24.09 -17.08 5.68
C GLY A 26 23.11 -16.04 6.21
N PHE A 27 22.01 -16.49 6.81
CA PHE A 27 21.00 -15.61 7.41
C PHE A 27 21.55 -14.89 8.66
N THR A 28 22.32 -15.60 9.48
CA THR A 28 22.96 -15.03 10.67
C THR A 28 23.99 -13.97 10.31
N VAL A 29 24.82 -14.23 9.29
CA VAL A 29 25.79 -13.24 8.79
C VAL A 29 25.09 -12.01 8.21
N MET A 30 23.98 -12.17 7.50
CA MET A 30 23.19 -11.08 6.95
C MET A 30 22.58 -10.20 8.06
N ILE A 31 22.06 -10.81 9.13
CA ILE A 31 21.52 -10.09 10.29
C ILE A 31 22.64 -9.33 11.03
N ILE A 32 23.79 -9.96 11.25
CA ILE A 32 24.93 -9.31 11.90
C ILE A 32 25.44 -8.12 11.07
N SER A 33 25.51 -8.28 9.75
CA SER A 33 25.92 -7.20 8.83
C SER A 33 24.92 -6.03 8.85
N PHE A 34 23.63 -6.32 8.93
CA PHE A 34 22.59 -5.30 9.03
C PHE A 34 22.65 -4.55 10.36
N ILE A 35 22.86 -5.27 11.47
CA ILE A 35 23.05 -4.65 12.80
C ILE A 35 24.31 -3.78 12.82
N ALA A 36 25.40 -4.25 12.22
CA ALA A 36 26.64 -3.49 12.12
C ALA A 36 26.49 -2.19 11.31
N LEU A 37 25.72 -2.21 10.22
CA LEU A 37 25.38 -1.01 9.43
C LEU A 37 24.55 -0.02 10.26
N VAL A 38 23.50 -0.48 10.93
CA VAL A 38 22.63 0.39 11.75
C VAL A 38 23.41 0.99 12.93
N VAL A 39 24.23 0.18 13.60
CA VAL A 39 25.10 0.65 14.70
C VAL A 39 26.17 1.63 14.16
N GLY A 40 26.72 1.36 12.99
CA GLY A 40 27.66 2.26 12.32
C GLY A 40 27.05 3.63 12.00
N GLU A 41 25.82 3.68 11.47
CA GLU A 41 25.10 4.93 11.22
C GLU A 41 24.78 5.70 12.49
N ILE A 42 24.36 5.01 13.58
CA ILE A 42 24.09 5.64 14.87
C ILE A 42 25.41 6.18 15.46
N TYR A 43 26.50 5.42 15.37
CA TYR A 43 27.79 5.84 15.90
C TYR A 43 28.36 7.02 15.12
N THR A 44 28.30 7.02 13.79
CA THR A 44 28.74 8.16 12.97
C THR A 44 27.88 9.39 13.20
N SER A 45 26.57 9.26 13.37
CA SER A 45 25.65 10.34 13.74
C SER A 45 25.97 10.95 15.11
N LEU A 46 26.28 10.11 16.10
CA LEU A 46 26.68 10.55 17.44
C LEU A 46 28.07 11.21 17.45
N GLN A 47 29.03 10.72 16.68
CA GLN A 47 30.36 11.32 16.50
C GLN A 47 30.26 12.67 15.79
N LEU A 48 29.45 12.79 14.72
CA LEU A 48 29.17 14.03 14.02
C LEU A 48 28.50 15.07 14.96
N SER A 49 27.57 14.65 15.79
CA SER A 49 26.93 15.55 16.76
C SER A 49 27.91 16.03 17.87
N LYS A 50 28.87 15.19 18.29
CA LYS A 50 29.92 15.57 19.22
C LYS A 50 30.94 16.51 18.58
N GLN A 51 31.34 16.24 17.33
CA GLN A 51 32.22 17.13 16.58
C GLN A 51 31.55 18.47 16.27
N ALA A 52 30.25 18.49 15.91
CA ALA A 52 29.49 19.72 15.71
C ALA A 52 29.43 20.58 16.99
N LYS A 53 29.33 19.97 18.18
CA LYS A 53 29.39 20.68 19.48
C LYS A 53 30.79 21.23 19.80
N LEU A 54 31.87 20.53 19.42
CA LEU A 54 33.25 21.00 19.59
C LEU A 54 33.59 22.12 18.63
N ILE A 55 33.04 22.07 17.41
CA ILE A 55 33.24 23.06 16.34
C ILE A 55 32.44 24.34 16.61
N ALA A 56 31.25 24.24 17.21
CA ALA A 56 30.45 25.41 17.60
C ALA A 56 31.11 26.26 18.72
N GLY A 57 32.13 25.73 19.42
CA GLY A 57 32.94 26.48 20.38
C GLY A 57 34.12 27.28 19.79
N SER A 58 34.47 27.06 18.51
CA SER A 58 35.51 27.80 17.83
C SER A 58 34.93 28.60 16.66
N GLY A 59 34.84 29.90 16.81
CA GLY A 59 34.12 30.88 16.00
C GLY A 59 34.40 30.98 14.49
N GLY A 60 34.67 29.86 13.81
CA GLY A 60 34.98 29.82 12.38
C GLY A 60 34.09 28.91 11.50
N ILE A 61 33.07 28.23 12.08
CA ILE A 61 32.37 27.16 11.34
C ILE A 61 30.84 27.31 11.44
N LYS A 62 30.33 28.53 11.49
CA LYS A 62 28.87 28.75 11.43
C LYS A 62 28.29 28.33 10.05
N GLU A 63 28.98 28.61 8.98
CA GLU A 63 28.46 28.38 7.63
C GLU A 63 28.46 26.89 7.24
N GLU A 64 29.46 26.13 7.65
CA GLU A 64 29.54 24.70 7.37
C GLU A 64 28.58 23.87 8.25
N SER A 65 28.35 24.29 9.50
CA SER A 65 27.37 23.65 10.39
C SER A 65 25.91 23.95 9.96
N GLU A 66 25.62 25.14 9.46
CA GLU A 66 24.32 25.49 8.91
C GLU A 66 24.02 24.68 7.65
N ASN A 67 25.02 24.48 6.76
CA ASN A 67 24.87 23.64 5.58
C ASN A 67 24.63 22.16 5.93
N ILE A 68 25.35 21.59 6.90
CA ILE A 68 25.15 20.20 7.35
C ILE A 68 23.78 20.03 8.01
N VAL A 69 23.34 20.98 8.85
CA VAL A 69 22.02 20.95 9.45
C VAL A 69 20.91 21.07 8.39
N MET A 70 21.13 21.92 7.38
CA MET A 70 20.18 22.09 6.27
C MET A 70 20.11 20.83 5.39
N GLU A 71 21.24 20.16 5.14
CA GLU A 71 21.31 18.90 4.39
C GLU A 71 20.68 17.74 5.17
N MET A 72 20.91 17.66 6.48
CA MET A 72 20.23 16.69 7.35
C MET A 72 18.71 16.94 7.43
N ALA A 73 18.28 18.19 7.51
CA ALA A 73 16.88 18.55 7.49
C ALA A 73 16.23 18.21 6.15
N LYS A 74 16.92 18.44 5.04
CA LYS A 74 16.50 18.08 3.69
C LYS A 74 16.38 16.56 3.52
N SER A 75 17.40 15.80 3.95
CA SER A 75 17.36 14.33 3.93
C SER A 75 16.23 13.77 4.80
N GLY A 76 16.05 14.32 5.99
CA GLY A 76 14.93 13.95 6.87
C GLY A 76 13.56 14.26 6.22
N LYS A 77 13.44 15.38 5.51
CA LYS A 77 12.23 15.72 4.77
C LYS A 77 11.97 14.76 3.61
N GLU A 78 13.00 14.35 2.88
CA GLU A 78 12.89 13.37 1.78
C GLU A 78 12.45 11.98 2.29
N VAL A 79 13.00 11.51 3.39
CA VAL A 79 12.58 10.24 4.03
C VAL A 79 11.12 10.32 4.49
N ASN A 80 10.72 11.42 5.09
CA ASN A 80 9.34 11.62 5.52
C ASN A 80 8.38 11.71 4.34
N ARG A 81 8.78 12.35 3.23
CA ARG A 81 7.99 12.43 2.00
C ARG A 81 7.81 11.03 1.38
N SER A 82 8.86 10.25 1.26
CA SER A 82 8.79 8.87 0.79
C SER A 82 7.86 8.01 1.67
N THR A 83 7.93 8.21 2.99
CA THR A 83 7.04 7.54 3.95
C THR A 83 5.59 7.99 3.74
N TYR A 84 5.35 9.26 3.53
CA TYR A 84 4.00 9.79 3.25
C TYR A 84 3.41 9.22 1.97
N GLU A 85 4.17 9.18 0.87
CA GLU A 85 3.71 8.58 -0.39
C GLU A 85 3.39 7.09 -0.24
N TYR A 86 4.21 6.34 0.51
CA TYR A 86 3.92 4.95 0.84
C TYR A 86 2.60 4.83 1.62
N ILE A 87 2.36 5.68 2.60
CA ILE A 87 1.11 5.70 3.38
C ILE A 87 -0.06 6.06 2.47
N LYS A 88 0.08 7.05 1.60
CA LYS A 88 -0.94 7.49 0.65
C LYS A 88 -1.36 6.35 -0.28
N GLU A 89 -0.41 5.61 -0.82
CA GLU A 89 -0.70 4.44 -1.65
C GLU A 89 -1.34 3.29 -0.84
N THR A 90 -0.80 2.99 0.35
CA THR A 90 -1.35 1.92 1.20
C THR A 90 -2.70 2.28 1.83
N SER A 91 -3.03 3.56 1.95
CA SER A 91 -4.35 4.01 2.42
C SER A 91 -5.49 3.61 1.47
N LYS A 92 -5.17 3.37 0.19
CA LYS A 92 -6.12 2.85 -0.80
C LYS A 92 -6.46 1.38 -0.58
N PHE A 93 -5.71 0.66 0.24
CA PHE A 93 -6.03 -0.70 0.64
C PHE A 93 -7.03 -0.67 1.78
N MET A 94 -7.92 -1.63 1.85
CA MET A 94 -8.85 -1.72 2.97
C MET A 94 -8.18 -2.32 4.20
N SER A 95 -8.60 -1.92 5.38
CA SER A 95 -8.41 -2.73 6.59
C SER A 95 -9.38 -3.91 6.57
N PRO A 96 -9.20 -4.94 7.40
CA PRO A 96 -10.18 -6.03 7.52
C PRO A 96 -11.59 -5.54 7.86
N THR A 97 -11.71 -4.52 8.70
CA THR A 97 -12.98 -3.90 9.08
C THR A 97 -13.63 -3.17 7.89
N GLU A 98 -12.86 -2.39 7.14
CA GLU A 98 -13.33 -1.70 5.94
C GLU A 98 -13.78 -2.69 4.86
N PHE A 99 -13.10 -3.84 4.71
CA PHE A 99 -13.51 -4.89 3.79
C PHE A 99 -14.89 -5.48 4.15
N GLN A 100 -15.15 -5.76 5.43
CA GLN A 100 -16.46 -6.24 5.87
C GLN A 100 -17.55 -5.19 5.62
N ASN A 101 -17.27 -3.92 5.91
CA ASN A 101 -18.19 -2.82 5.64
C ASN A 101 -18.47 -2.68 4.13
N PHE A 102 -17.43 -2.76 3.30
CA PHE A 102 -17.58 -2.74 1.84
C PHE A 102 -18.44 -3.89 1.34
N LYS A 103 -18.19 -5.13 1.77
CA LYS A 103 -18.99 -6.29 1.41
C LYS A 103 -20.48 -6.07 1.75
N ASN A 104 -20.75 -5.53 2.94
CA ASN A 104 -22.12 -5.24 3.37
C ASN A 104 -22.75 -4.09 2.56
N SER A 105 -21.96 -3.09 2.13
CA SER A 105 -22.44 -1.95 1.33
C SER A 105 -22.84 -2.34 -0.10
N ILE A 106 -22.31 -3.42 -0.66
CA ILE A 106 -22.67 -3.90 -2.01
C ILE A 106 -24.17 -4.11 -2.12
N SER A 107 -24.82 -4.63 -1.09
CA SER A 107 -26.26 -4.84 -1.09
C SER A 107 -27.05 -3.53 -1.20
N GLY A 108 -26.60 -2.48 -0.52
CA GLY A 108 -27.19 -1.14 -0.62
C GLY A 108 -26.98 -0.53 -2.00
N MET A 109 -25.78 -0.65 -2.55
CA MET A 109 -25.46 -0.17 -3.90
C MET A 109 -26.27 -0.92 -4.97
N ALA A 110 -26.41 -2.24 -4.85
CA ALA A 110 -27.22 -3.04 -5.75
C ALA A 110 -28.70 -2.60 -5.73
N THR A 111 -29.26 -2.36 -4.55
CA THR A 111 -30.62 -1.84 -4.40
C THR A 111 -30.80 -0.47 -5.07
N LYS A 112 -29.82 0.43 -4.90
CA LYS A 112 -29.83 1.76 -5.52
C LYS A 112 -29.96 1.71 -7.05
N PHE A 113 -29.36 0.69 -7.68
CA PHE A 113 -29.38 0.51 -9.14
C PHE A 113 -30.33 -0.58 -9.63
N ASN A 114 -31.27 -1.02 -8.80
CA ASN A 114 -32.22 -2.10 -9.14
C ASN A 114 -31.53 -3.39 -9.63
N VAL A 115 -30.41 -3.74 -9.02
CA VAL A 115 -29.69 -4.98 -9.27
C VAL A 115 -30.12 -6.00 -8.21
N GLN A 116 -30.65 -7.12 -8.65
CA GLN A 116 -31.00 -8.24 -7.77
C GLN A 116 -29.74 -9.05 -7.47
N ILE A 117 -29.49 -9.32 -6.19
CA ILE A 117 -28.41 -10.19 -5.74
C ILE A 117 -28.95 -11.61 -5.58
N ASN A 118 -28.50 -12.54 -6.41
CA ASN A 118 -28.81 -13.95 -6.27
C ASN A 118 -27.86 -14.64 -5.27
N SER A 119 -26.58 -14.26 -5.31
CA SER A 119 -25.59 -14.66 -4.32
C SER A 119 -24.51 -13.62 -4.13
N LEU A 120 -24.00 -13.51 -2.90
CA LEU A 120 -22.88 -12.65 -2.51
C LEU A 120 -22.10 -13.35 -1.40
N ASN A 121 -20.99 -13.96 -1.74
CA ASN A 121 -20.20 -14.79 -0.85
C ASN A 121 -18.77 -14.27 -0.73
N GLU A 122 -18.15 -14.56 0.40
CA GLU A 122 -16.72 -14.31 0.57
C GLU A 122 -15.95 -15.48 -0.07
N GLY A 123 -15.11 -15.15 -1.04
CA GLY A 123 -14.23 -16.10 -1.71
C GLY A 123 -12.94 -16.37 -0.92
N LYS A 124 -12.13 -17.27 -1.41
CA LYS A 124 -10.85 -17.61 -0.78
C LYS A 124 -9.88 -16.45 -0.94
N ALA A 125 -9.31 -15.96 0.17
CA ALA A 125 -8.29 -14.91 0.15
C ALA A 125 -6.97 -15.43 -0.45
N GLU A 126 -6.26 -14.55 -1.16
CA GLU A 126 -4.94 -14.77 -1.70
C GLU A 126 -3.93 -13.87 -0.98
N ASN A 127 -2.87 -14.46 -0.42
CA ASN A 127 -1.83 -13.71 0.24
C ASN A 127 -0.83 -13.13 -0.76
N LEU A 128 -0.63 -11.82 -0.73
CA LEU A 128 0.41 -11.11 -1.47
C LEU A 128 1.61 -10.87 -0.55
N GLY A 129 2.50 -11.84 -0.48
CA GLY A 129 3.63 -11.82 0.45
C GLY A 129 3.18 -11.98 1.91
N LYS A 130 3.83 -11.24 2.84
CA LYS A 130 3.60 -11.39 4.28
C LYS A 130 2.66 -10.32 4.88
N ILE A 131 2.34 -9.29 4.12
CA ILE A 131 1.75 -8.07 4.67
C ILE A 131 0.37 -7.79 4.08
N TYR A 132 0.14 -8.14 2.82
CA TYR A 132 -1.07 -7.83 2.07
C TYR A 132 -1.81 -9.09 1.69
N ALA A 133 -3.11 -8.94 1.46
CA ALA A 133 -3.95 -9.99 0.89
C ALA A 133 -4.90 -9.41 -0.16
N ILE A 134 -5.37 -10.24 -1.07
CA ILE A 134 -6.53 -9.95 -1.88
C ILE A 134 -7.67 -10.80 -1.32
N ASN A 135 -8.70 -10.12 -0.82
CA ASN A 135 -9.93 -10.78 -0.42
C ASN A 135 -10.92 -10.69 -1.57
N TYR A 136 -11.58 -11.80 -1.85
CA TYR A 136 -12.54 -11.88 -2.93
C TYR A 136 -13.97 -11.84 -2.41
N VAL A 137 -14.85 -11.11 -3.14
CA VAL A 137 -16.28 -11.20 -3.00
C VAL A 137 -16.83 -11.81 -4.28
N GLU A 138 -17.33 -13.03 -4.20
CA GLU A 138 -17.97 -13.75 -5.30
C GLU A 138 -19.43 -13.34 -5.38
N TYR A 139 -19.90 -12.98 -6.57
CA TYR A 139 -21.25 -12.49 -6.76
C TYR A 139 -21.98 -13.16 -7.92
N GLN A 140 -23.29 -13.22 -7.80
CA GLN A 140 -24.20 -13.47 -8.91
C GLN A 140 -25.27 -12.39 -8.87
N PHE A 141 -25.32 -11.56 -9.90
CA PHE A 141 -26.28 -10.47 -10.05
C PHE A 141 -27.22 -10.74 -11.21
N LEU A 142 -28.50 -10.36 -11.04
CA LEU A 142 -29.51 -10.36 -12.10
C LEU A 142 -30.00 -8.91 -12.28
N SER A 143 -29.87 -8.35 -13.49
CA SER A 143 -30.24 -6.97 -13.77
C SER A 143 -30.28 -6.72 -15.28
N THR A 144 -30.70 -5.52 -15.70
CA THR A 144 -30.36 -5.03 -17.05
C THR A 144 -28.86 -4.75 -17.14
N PHE A 145 -28.31 -4.79 -18.36
CA PHE A 145 -26.90 -4.50 -18.59
C PHE A 145 -26.52 -3.07 -18.15
N GLU A 146 -27.44 -2.12 -18.36
CA GLU A 146 -27.25 -0.72 -17.97
C GLU A 146 -27.11 -0.56 -16.45
N ASN A 147 -28.06 -1.11 -15.69
CA ASN A 147 -28.05 -1.05 -14.23
C ASN A 147 -26.82 -1.74 -13.62
N LEU A 148 -26.41 -2.88 -14.20
CA LEU A 148 -25.18 -3.56 -13.84
C LEU A 148 -23.95 -2.67 -14.06
N THR A 149 -23.91 -1.93 -15.17
CA THR A 149 -22.82 -1.01 -15.50
C THR A 149 -22.74 0.14 -14.49
N PHE A 150 -23.88 0.70 -14.08
CA PHE A 150 -23.92 1.72 -13.03
C PHE A 150 -23.41 1.19 -11.68
N LEU A 151 -23.83 -0.01 -11.29
CA LEU A 151 -23.33 -0.64 -10.06
C LEU A 151 -21.81 -0.83 -10.12
N LYS A 152 -21.28 -1.34 -11.23
CA LYS A 152 -19.84 -1.55 -11.41
C LYS A 152 -19.07 -0.25 -11.39
N LYS A 153 -19.61 0.80 -11.98
CA LYS A 153 -19.02 2.15 -11.92
C LYS A 153 -18.95 2.66 -10.48
N GLU A 154 -20.02 2.57 -9.71
CA GLU A 154 -20.06 2.96 -8.29
C GLU A 154 -19.02 2.20 -7.47
N ILE A 155 -18.86 0.89 -7.72
CA ILE A 155 -17.82 0.07 -7.07
C ILE A 155 -16.42 0.55 -7.47
N ALA A 156 -16.19 0.83 -8.74
CA ALA A 156 -14.89 1.25 -9.27
C ALA A 156 -14.49 2.67 -8.84
N GLU A 157 -15.46 3.56 -8.63
CA GLU A 157 -15.25 4.94 -8.15
C GLU A 157 -14.95 5.02 -6.64
N SER A 158 -14.95 3.88 -5.95
CA SER A 158 -14.52 3.85 -4.55
C SER A 158 -13.05 4.28 -4.43
N ASN A 159 -12.72 4.96 -3.32
CA ASN A 159 -11.33 5.38 -3.04
C ASN A 159 -10.37 4.22 -2.76
N PHE A 160 -10.85 2.98 -2.84
CA PHE A 160 -10.10 1.79 -2.52
C PHE A 160 -9.61 1.06 -3.77
N LYS A 161 -8.53 0.33 -3.64
CA LYS A 161 -7.98 -0.50 -4.70
C LYS A 161 -8.81 -1.78 -4.84
N ILE A 162 -9.68 -1.78 -5.84
CA ILE A 162 -10.63 -2.84 -6.15
C ILE A 162 -10.50 -3.23 -7.61
N ASN A 163 -10.57 -4.53 -7.91
CA ASN A 163 -10.56 -5.05 -9.26
C ASN A 163 -11.67 -6.08 -9.44
N ILE A 164 -12.36 -6.06 -10.58
CA ILE A 164 -13.19 -7.18 -11.02
C ILE A 164 -12.26 -8.13 -11.75
N VAL A 165 -12.03 -9.33 -11.17
CA VAL A 165 -10.99 -10.25 -11.64
C VAL A 165 -11.52 -11.28 -12.63
N GLU A 166 -12.71 -11.75 -12.39
CA GLU A 166 -13.38 -12.72 -13.23
C GLU A 166 -14.83 -12.27 -13.41
N GLU A 167 -15.30 -12.23 -14.61
CA GLU A 167 -16.69 -11.92 -14.88
C GLU A 167 -17.19 -12.66 -16.11
N SER A 168 -18.38 -13.23 -16.00
CA SER A 168 -19.16 -13.79 -17.09
C SER A 168 -20.55 -13.15 -17.08
N ILE A 169 -20.95 -12.57 -18.19
CA ILE A 169 -22.26 -11.96 -18.35
C ILE A 169 -23.01 -12.74 -19.43
N VAL A 170 -24.13 -13.33 -19.08
CA VAL A 170 -24.99 -14.07 -19.98
C VAL A 170 -26.42 -13.52 -19.93
N ARG A 171 -27.12 -13.55 -21.03
CA ARG A 171 -28.53 -13.16 -21.05
C ARG A 171 -29.35 -14.17 -20.23
N GLU A 172 -30.30 -13.69 -19.42
CA GLU A 172 -31.15 -14.55 -18.58
C GLU A 172 -31.94 -15.57 -19.44
N ASN A 173 -32.52 -15.07 -20.51
CA ASN A 173 -33.16 -15.87 -21.55
C ASN A 173 -33.20 -15.08 -22.90
N PRO A 174 -33.48 -15.70 -24.05
CA PRO A 174 -33.42 -15.02 -25.37
C PRO A 174 -34.34 -13.81 -25.49
N THR A 175 -35.43 -13.75 -24.73
CA THR A 175 -36.45 -12.68 -24.83
C THR A 175 -36.33 -11.67 -23.68
N SER A 176 -35.47 -11.91 -22.70
CA SER A 176 -35.27 -11.00 -21.58
C SER A 176 -34.25 -9.91 -21.92
N ASP A 177 -34.48 -8.70 -21.43
CA ASP A 177 -33.51 -7.61 -21.36
C ASP A 177 -32.52 -7.73 -20.19
N LYS A 178 -32.77 -8.72 -19.31
CA LYS A 178 -31.95 -8.98 -18.14
C LYS A 178 -30.77 -9.89 -18.48
N VAL A 179 -29.69 -9.66 -17.74
CA VAL A 179 -28.46 -10.45 -17.77
C VAL A 179 -28.16 -11.01 -16.39
N ILE A 180 -27.55 -12.18 -16.36
CA ILE A 180 -26.95 -12.78 -15.18
C ILE A 180 -25.45 -12.53 -15.27
N ALA A 181 -24.92 -11.79 -14.30
CA ALA A 181 -23.50 -11.54 -14.18
C ALA A 181 -22.96 -12.37 -13.00
N ASN A 182 -22.00 -13.24 -13.29
CA ASN A 182 -21.26 -13.98 -12.27
C ASN A 182 -19.83 -13.47 -12.28
N GLY A 183 -19.26 -13.21 -11.11
CA GLY A 183 -17.90 -12.69 -11.07
C GLY A 183 -17.31 -12.65 -9.69
N LYS A 184 -16.07 -12.12 -9.62
CA LYS A 184 -15.32 -11.91 -8.40
C LYS A 184 -14.80 -10.49 -8.34
N ILE A 185 -15.01 -9.84 -7.22
CA ILE A 185 -14.43 -8.54 -6.87
C ILE A 185 -13.24 -8.82 -5.98
N GLY A 186 -12.03 -8.53 -6.46
CA GLY A 186 -10.80 -8.60 -5.67
C GLY A 186 -10.54 -7.27 -4.98
N VAL A 187 -10.40 -7.30 -3.67
CA VAL A 187 -10.16 -6.15 -2.80
C VAL A 187 -8.83 -6.30 -2.13
N TYR A 188 -7.95 -5.31 -2.30
CA TYR A 188 -6.66 -5.31 -1.62
C TYR A 188 -6.82 -4.94 -0.15
N VAL A 189 -6.37 -5.83 0.73
CA VAL A 189 -6.50 -5.69 2.19
C VAL A 189 -5.12 -5.59 2.83
N PHE A 190 -4.97 -4.62 3.72
CA PHE A 190 -3.79 -4.43 4.56
C PHE A 190 -4.18 -4.51 6.04
N PRO A 191 -3.93 -5.64 6.72
CA PRO A 191 -4.28 -5.81 8.13
C PRO A 191 -3.62 -4.81 9.08
N GLY A 192 -2.43 -4.29 8.71
CA GLY A 192 -1.70 -3.30 9.51
C GLY A 192 -2.07 -1.84 9.26
N LYS A 193 -3.06 -1.54 8.40
CA LYS A 193 -3.42 -0.19 7.98
C LYS A 193 -3.69 0.76 9.15
N GLU A 194 -4.57 0.37 10.06
CA GLU A 194 -4.98 1.22 11.18
C GLU A 194 -3.81 1.58 12.09
N ARG A 195 -2.95 0.60 12.36
CA ARG A 195 -1.73 0.82 13.14
C ARG A 195 -0.77 1.75 12.41
N LEU A 196 -0.53 1.54 11.11
CA LEU A 196 0.34 2.39 10.31
C LEU A 196 -0.14 3.85 10.30
N LEU A 197 -1.43 4.07 10.08
CA LEU A 197 -2.02 5.41 10.06
C LEU A 197 -1.89 6.11 11.42
N LYS A 198 -2.10 5.37 12.51
CA LYS A 198 -1.94 5.89 13.87
C LYS A 198 -0.49 6.23 14.19
N ASP A 199 0.44 5.32 13.90
CA ASP A 199 1.86 5.49 14.21
C ASP A 199 2.53 6.61 13.41
N LYS A 200 1.96 6.98 12.25
CA LYS A 200 2.49 7.98 11.33
C LYS A 200 1.60 9.21 11.18
N ALA A 201 0.65 9.41 12.10
CA ALA A 201 -0.32 10.52 12.02
C ALA A 201 0.35 11.90 11.89
N GLY A 202 1.46 12.15 12.59
CA GLY A 202 2.17 13.43 12.51
C GLY A 202 2.78 13.71 11.13
N ILE A 203 3.31 12.67 10.47
CA ILE A 203 3.82 12.79 9.09
C ILE A 203 2.68 13.09 8.13
N ILE A 204 1.57 12.38 8.25
CA ILE A 204 0.38 12.58 7.42
C ILE A 204 -0.15 14.01 7.54
N GLU A 205 -0.27 14.52 8.77
CA GLU A 205 -0.79 15.86 9.00
C GLU A 205 0.13 16.95 8.42
N MET A 206 1.45 16.77 8.55
CA MET A 206 2.45 17.70 8.02
C MET A 206 2.33 17.84 6.50
N PHE A 207 2.30 16.72 5.77
CA PHE A 207 2.27 16.73 4.30
C PHE A 207 0.90 17.09 3.74
N LYS A 208 -0.21 16.76 4.41
CA LYS A 208 -1.55 17.25 4.02
C LYS A 208 -1.63 18.76 4.05
N LYS A 209 -1.11 19.39 5.10
CA LYS A 209 -1.05 20.86 5.18
C LYS A 209 -0.17 21.47 4.08
N GLU A 210 0.91 20.80 3.69
CA GLU A 210 1.77 21.23 2.59
C GLU A 210 1.01 21.16 1.26
N GLU A 211 0.32 20.03 0.96
CA GLU A 211 -0.50 19.87 -0.25
C GLU A 211 -1.66 20.88 -0.32
N GLU A 212 -2.35 21.15 0.80
CA GLU A 212 -3.42 22.15 0.86
C GLU A 212 -2.91 23.57 0.61
N ASN A 213 -1.72 23.90 1.11
CA ASN A 213 -1.11 25.20 0.88
C ASN A 213 -0.63 25.38 -0.58
N GLU A 214 -0.11 24.31 -1.18
CA GLU A 214 0.27 24.31 -2.60
C GLU A 214 -0.95 24.47 -3.51
N ALA A 215 -2.05 23.77 -3.20
CA ALA A 215 -3.31 23.89 -3.95
C ALA A 215 -3.89 25.32 -3.88
N LYS A 216 -3.92 25.95 -2.70
CA LYS A 216 -4.37 27.34 -2.55
C LYS A 216 -3.55 28.34 -3.33
N LYS A 217 -2.20 28.17 -3.32
CA LYS A 217 -1.32 29.02 -4.13
C LYS A 217 -1.54 28.88 -5.63
N ALA A 218 -1.82 27.64 -6.10
CA ALA A 218 -2.13 27.40 -7.50
C ALA A 218 -3.47 28.04 -7.92
N GLU A 219 -4.47 28.05 -7.04
CA GLU A 219 -5.74 28.73 -7.28
C GLU A 219 -5.57 30.26 -7.33
N GLU A 220 -4.78 30.85 -6.42
CA GLU A 220 -4.49 32.29 -6.42
C GLU A 220 -3.79 32.75 -7.72
N VAL A 221 -2.81 31.98 -8.20
CA VAL A 221 -2.09 32.27 -9.45
C VAL A 221 -3.03 32.25 -10.65
N ASN A 222 -3.94 31.25 -10.72
CA ASN A 222 -4.92 31.16 -11.80
C ASN A 222 -5.94 32.30 -11.81
N LEU A 223 -6.30 32.84 -10.63
CA LEU A 223 -7.20 33.99 -10.51
C LEU A 223 -6.52 35.28 -11.00
N ASP A 224 -5.25 35.49 -10.67
CA ASP A 224 -4.47 36.65 -11.12
C ASP A 224 -4.22 36.68 -12.63
N GLU A 225 -4.02 35.50 -13.25
CA GLU A 225 -3.86 35.39 -14.71
C GLU A 225 -5.17 35.67 -15.44
N ASN A 226 -6.30 35.22 -14.94
CA ASN A 226 -7.61 35.46 -15.56
C ASN A 226 -8.01 36.94 -15.45
N GLN A 227 -7.70 37.62 -14.34
CA GLN A 227 -7.98 39.08 -14.20
C GLN A 227 -7.12 39.92 -15.17
N LYS A 228 -5.88 39.57 -15.41
CA LYS A 228 -5.00 40.25 -16.38
C LYS A 228 -5.43 40.05 -17.83
N ALA A 229 -6.14 38.97 -18.14
CA ALA A 229 -6.65 38.69 -19.48
C ALA A 229 -7.89 39.54 -19.82
N ASP A 230 -8.73 39.85 -18.80
CA ASP A 230 -9.93 40.68 -18.96
C ASP A 230 -9.59 42.21 -19.06
N ASP A 231 -8.52 42.67 -18.42
CA ASP A 231 -8.10 44.09 -18.45
C ASP A 231 -7.43 44.49 -19.78
N ASN A 232 -7.15 43.56 -20.68
CA ASN A 232 -6.52 43.78 -21.98
C ASN A 232 -7.47 43.69 -23.20
N GLN A 233 -8.78 43.64 -22.98
CA GLN A 233 -9.81 43.74 -24.05
C GLN A 233 -10.50 45.10 -24.00
#